data_3860f13e45ef707f537315a4a647859f
#
_entry.id   3860f13e45ef707f537315a4a647859f
#
_cell.length_a   1.000
_cell.length_b   1.000
_cell.length_c   1.000
_cell.angle_alpha   90.00
_cell.angle_beta   90.00
_cell.angle_gamma   90.00
#
_symmetry.space_group_name_H-M   'P 1'
#
loop_
_entity.id
_entity.type
_entity.pdbx_description
1 polymer ?
#
loop_
_entity_poly.entity_id
_entity_poly.type
_entity_poly.pdbx_seq_one_letter_code
_entity_poly.pdbx_strand_id
1 'polypeptide(L)'
;MKMSDLQDLYVEQLQDVYSAEQQLVQALGQMAQAAQDPQLQQGFQMHQQQSQQQIQRLQQILQDLGQQPGGKTCKAMQGIVAGSQATIPRKRPRPPCVTPR
;
A
#
# COMPACT_ATOMS: atom_id res chain seq x y z
N MET A 1 15.06 -14.08 -24.89
CA MET A 1 15.34 -13.19 -23.74
C MET A 1 16.57 -13.70 -23.02
N LYS A 2 17.51 -12.82 -22.77
CA LYS A 2 18.74 -13.20 -22.07
C LYS A 2 18.47 -13.33 -20.58
N MET A 3 19.32 -14.10 -19.90
CA MET A 3 19.23 -14.27 -18.45
C MET A 3 19.30 -12.93 -17.71
N SER A 4 20.19 -12.02 -18.17
CA SER A 4 20.32 -10.69 -17.57
C SER A 4 19.04 -9.87 -17.72
N ASP A 5 18.31 -10.03 -18.82
CA ASP A 5 17.04 -9.32 -19.04
C ASP A 5 15.97 -9.80 -18.07
N LEU A 6 15.95 -11.10 -17.79
CA LEU A 6 15.02 -11.68 -16.82
C LEU A 6 15.33 -11.18 -15.41
N GLN A 7 16.62 -11.11 -15.07
CA GLN A 7 17.03 -10.62 -13.77
C GLN A 7 16.68 -9.15 -13.59
N ASP A 8 16.91 -8.33 -14.60
CA ASP A 8 16.54 -6.91 -14.58
C ASP A 8 15.05 -6.73 -14.41
N LEU A 9 14.27 -7.52 -15.14
CA LEU A 9 12.81 -7.48 -15.00
C LEU A 9 12.37 -7.87 -13.59
N TYR A 10 13.00 -8.91 -13.03
CA TYR A 10 12.69 -9.36 -11.67
C TYR A 10 12.97 -8.26 -10.66
N VAL A 11 14.12 -7.60 -10.77
CA VAL A 11 14.48 -6.50 -9.86
C VAL A 11 13.48 -5.35 -10.00
N GLU A 12 13.12 -4.99 -11.22
CA GLU A 12 12.12 -3.93 -11.44
C GLU A 12 10.79 -4.26 -10.79
N GLN A 13 10.34 -5.50 -10.92
CA GLN A 13 9.09 -5.93 -10.31
C GLN A 13 9.16 -5.91 -8.79
N LEU A 14 10.29 -6.31 -8.22
CA LEU A 14 10.47 -6.24 -6.76
C LEU A 14 10.46 -4.81 -6.27
N GLN A 15 11.08 -3.90 -6.99
CA GLN A 15 11.08 -2.48 -6.63
C GLN A 15 9.67 -1.89 -6.74
N ASP A 16 8.91 -2.32 -7.74
CA ASP A 16 7.53 -1.89 -7.91
C ASP A 16 6.65 -2.36 -6.75
N VAL A 17 6.80 -3.63 -6.37
CA VAL A 17 6.06 -4.19 -5.23
C VAL A 17 6.47 -3.50 -3.94
N TYR A 18 7.74 -3.18 -3.77
CA TYR A 18 8.22 -2.45 -2.60
C TYR A 18 7.53 -1.09 -2.49
N SER A 19 7.45 -0.35 -3.59
CA SER A 19 6.74 0.93 -3.63
C SER A 19 5.26 0.75 -3.32
N ALA A 20 4.64 -0.28 -3.89
CA ALA A 20 3.23 -0.59 -3.66
C ALA A 20 2.96 -0.86 -2.19
N GLU A 21 3.81 -1.66 -1.55
CA GLU A 21 3.65 -1.99 -0.14
C GLU A 21 3.82 -0.76 0.76
N GLN A 22 4.78 0.11 0.44
CA GLN A 22 4.96 1.36 1.20
C GLN A 22 3.73 2.25 1.13
N GLN A 23 3.19 2.40 -0.06
CA GLN A 23 1.97 3.21 -0.25
C GLN A 23 0.80 2.58 0.48
N LEU A 24 0.69 1.26 0.43
CA LEU A 24 -0.39 0.52 1.08
C LEU A 24 -0.33 0.66 2.60
N VAL A 25 0.86 0.60 3.19
CA VAL A 25 1.01 0.76 4.64
C VAL A 25 0.46 2.11 5.11
N GLN A 26 0.76 3.18 4.38
CA GLN A 26 0.26 4.50 4.72
C GLN A 26 -1.25 4.57 4.56
N ALA A 27 -1.77 4.02 3.47
CA ALA A 27 -3.21 4.02 3.20
C ALA A 27 -3.97 3.21 4.25
N LEU A 28 -3.44 2.06 4.63
CA LEU A 28 -4.06 1.22 5.65
C LEU A 28 -4.12 1.92 7.01
N GLY A 29 -3.05 2.68 7.35
CA GLY A 29 -3.06 3.48 8.57
C GLY A 29 -4.16 4.53 8.55
N GLN A 30 -4.35 5.22 7.43
CA GLN A 30 -5.41 6.21 7.28
C GLN A 30 -6.79 5.56 7.34
N MET A 31 -6.95 4.42 6.69
CA MET A 31 -8.22 3.69 6.71
C MET A 31 -8.55 3.18 8.11
N ALA A 32 -7.55 2.72 8.85
CA ALA A 32 -7.75 2.29 10.24
C ALA A 32 -8.24 3.45 11.11
N GLN A 33 -7.66 4.64 10.92
CA GLN A 33 -8.09 5.81 11.68
C GLN A 33 -9.49 6.25 11.31
N ALA A 34 -9.85 6.10 10.04
CA ALA A 34 -11.17 6.51 9.56
C ALA A 34 -12.26 5.49 9.86
N ALA A 35 -11.90 4.23 10.09
CA ALA A 35 -12.87 3.17 10.33
C ALA A 35 -13.53 3.36 11.69
N GLN A 36 -14.86 3.30 11.70
CA GLN A 36 -15.64 3.40 12.94
C GLN A 36 -15.94 2.03 13.53
N ASP A 37 -15.98 1.01 12.70
CA ASP A 37 -16.19 -0.36 13.14
C ASP A 37 -14.89 -0.91 13.73
N PRO A 38 -14.91 -1.34 15.03
CA PRO A 38 -13.68 -1.86 15.65
C PRO A 38 -13.08 -3.08 14.94
N GLN A 39 -13.90 -3.96 14.39
CA GLN A 39 -13.40 -5.13 13.68
C GLN A 39 -12.70 -4.73 12.39
N LEU A 40 -13.28 -3.77 11.67
CA LEU A 40 -12.68 -3.26 10.45
C LEU A 40 -11.38 -2.54 10.76
N GLN A 41 -11.36 -1.75 11.82
CA GLN A 41 -10.16 -1.05 12.26
C GLN A 41 -9.03 -2.03 12.58
N GLN A 42 -9.33 -3.09 13.32
CA GLN A 42 -8.36 -4.14 13.63
C GLN A 42 -7.86 -4.82 12.37
N GLY A 43 -8.75 -5.09 11.42
CA GLY A 43 -8.37 -5.72 10.16
C GLY A 43 -7.38 -4.87 9.39
N PHE A 44 -7.59 -3.58 9.32
CA PHE A 44 -6.67 -2.67 8.65
C PHE A 44 -5.32 -2.62 9.36
N GLN A 45 -5.32 -2.56 10.70
CA GLN A 45 -4.09 -2.54 11.47
C GLN A 45 -3.28 -3.83 11.30
N MET A 46 -3.97 -4.97 11.30
CA MET A 46 -3.33 -6.26 11.11
C MET A 46 -2.70 -6.37 9.73
N HIS A 47 -3.42 -5.95 8.71
CA HIS A 47 -2.91 -5.93 7.34
C HIS A 47 -1.73 -4.97 7.22
N GLN A 48 -1.79 -3.83 7.90
CA GLN A 48 -0.68 -2.88 7.92
C GLN A 48 0.59 -3.51 8.48
N GLN A 49 0.47 -4.26 9.57
CA GLN A 49 1.60 -4.96 10.16
C GLN A 49 2.18 -6.00 9.22
N GLN A 50 1.32 -6.76 8.54
CA GLN A 50 1.75 -7.74 7.56
C GLN A 50 2.50 -7.09 6.41
N SER A 51 2.00 -5.96 5.93
CA SER A 51 2.66 -5.23 4.84
C SER A 51 4.02 -4.67 5.28
N GLN A 52 4.14 -4.24 6.53
CA GLN A 52 5.42 -3.79 7.06
C GLN A 52 6.45 -4.91 7.10
N GLN A 53 6.03 -6.12 7.47
CA GLN A 53 6.90 -7.29 7.44
C GLN A 53 7.32 -7.64 6.01
N GLN A 54 6.39 -7.54 5.08
CA GLN A 54 6.67 -7.78 3.66
C GLN A 54 7.67 -6.77 3.10
N ILE A 55 7.56 -5.51 3.52
CA ILE A 55 8.52 -4.47 3.13
C ILE A 55 9.92 -4.85 3.60
N GLN A 56 10.07 -5.33 4.82
CA GLN A 56 11.37 -5.74 5.34
C GLN A 56 11.94 -6.90 4.55
N ARG A 57 11.11 -7.87 4.17
CA ARG A 57 11.55 -8.98 3.33
C ARG A 57 12.00 -8.53 1.96
N LEU A 58 11.26 -7.60 1.35
CA LEU A 58 11.61 -7.04 0.06
C LEU A 58 12.93 -6.28 0.12
N GLN A 59 13.14 -5.50 1.18
CA GLN A 59 14.41 -4.82 1.39
C GLN A 59 15.56 -5.81 1.45
N GLN A 60 15.39 -6.90 2.18
CA GLN A 60 16.42 -7.92 2.32
C GLN A 60 16.73 -8.58 0.98
N ILE A 61 15.69 -8.94 0.24
CA ILE A 61 15.87 -9.58 -1.07
C ILE A 61 16.60 -8.64 -2.03
N LEU A 62 16.21 -7.38 -2.07
CA LEU A 62 16.85 -6.41 -2.96
C LEU A 62 18.29 -6.14 -2.55
N GLN A 63 18.58 -6.06 -1.26
CA GLN A 63 19.95 -5.91 -0.77
C GLN A 63 20.81 -7.12 -1.15
N ASP A 64 20.26 -8.32 -1.03
CA ASP A 64 20.98 -9.55 -1.40
C ASP A 64 21.30 -9.57 -2.90
N LEU A 65 20.48 -8.91 -3.71
CA LEU A 65 20.72 -8.76 -5.15
C LEU A 65 21.62 -7.58 -5.47
N GLY A 66 22.08 -6.84 -4.47
CA GLY A 66 22.92 -5.66 -4.67
C GLY A 66 22.16 -4.47 -5.22
N GLN A 67 20.85 -4.41 -5.00
CA GLN A 67 19.97 -3.35 -5.51
C GLN A 67 19.39 -2.53 -4.40
N GLN A 68 19.09 -1.27 -4.71
CA GLN A 68 18.39 -0.41 -3.77
C GLN A 68 16.89 -0.66 -3.87
N PRO A 69 16.18 -0.67 -2.73
CA PRO A 69 14.72 -0.89 -2.77
C PRO A 69 13.97 0.28 -3.37
N GLY A 70 14.45 1.51 -3.16
CA GLY A 70 13.73 2.71 -3.58
C GLY A 70 14.00 3.10 -5.02
N GLY A 71 13.48 4.25 -5.41
CA GLY A 71 13.75 4.85 -6.71
C GLY A 71 12.69 4.59 -7.76
N LYS A 72 11.70 3.75 -7.48
CA LYS A 72 10.61 3.48 -8.40
C LYS A 72 9.28 3.64 -7.67
N THR A 73 8.31 4.22 -8.35
CA THR A 73 6.97 4.41 -7.79
C THR A 73 5.96 3.55 -8.53
N CYS A 74 5.20 2.77 -7.79
CA CYS A 74 4.12 1.97 -8.38
C CYS A 74 2.91 2.86 -8.67
N LYS A 75 2.70 3.17 -9.93
CA LYS A 75 1.60 4.04 -10.35
C LYS A 75 0.25 3.37 -10.17
N ALA A 76 0.19 2.06 -10.35
CA ALA A 76 -1.06 1.33 -10.13
C ALA A 76 -1.52 1.48 -8.68
N MET A 77 -0.61 1.32 -7.72
CA MET A 77 -0.95 1.48 -6.30
C MET A 77 -1.29 2.94 -5.98
N GLN A 78 -0.61 3.91 -6.61
CA GLN A 78 -0.96 5.32 -6.44
C GLN A 78 -2.42 5.56 -6.80
N GLY A 79 -2.88 4.99 -7.90
CA GLY A 79 -4.27 5.12 -8.33
C GLY A 79 -5.24 4.48 -7.34
N ILE A 80 -4.91 3.30 -6.85
CA ILE A 80 -5.75 2.58 -5.88
C ILE A 80 -5.85 3.38 -4.58
N VAL A 81 -4.71 3.88 -4.09
CA VAL A 81 -4.66 4.67 -2.86
C VAL A 81 -5.44 5.97 -3.02
N ALA A 82 -5.28 6.65 -4.15
CA ALA A 82 -6.03 7.88 -4.42
C ALA A 82 -7.53 7.61 -4.41
N GLY A 83 -7.96 6.49 -5.01
CA GLY A 83 -9.37 6.11 -4.99
C GLY A 83 -9.88 5.84 -3.59
N SER A 84 -9.11 5.15 -2.76
CA SER A 84 -9.51 4.87 -1.39
C SER A 84 -9.56 6.15 -0.55
N GLN A 85 -8.63 7.07 -0.76
CA GLN A 85 -8.63 8.35 -0.05
C GLN A 85 -9.85 9.19 -0.40
N ALA A 86 -10.29 9.11 -1.65
CA ALA A 86 -11.48 9.82 -2.09
C ALA A 86 -12.74 9.31 -1.39
N THR A 87 -12.74 8.05 -0.94
CA THR A 87 -13.89 7.44 -0.27
C THR A 87 -13.83 7.52 1.25
N ILE A 88 -12.66 7.84 1.83
CA ILE A 88 -12.53 8.00 3.27
C ILE A 88 -13.35 9.21 3.71
N PRO A 89 -14.27 9.07 4.69
CA PRO A 89 -15.05 10.20 5.16
C PRO A 89 -14.15 11.25 5.79
N ARG A 90 -14.33 12.50 5.38
CA ARG A 90 -13.71 13.63 6.04
C ARG A 90 -14.66 14.19 7.08
N LYS A 91 -14.14 15.07 7.92
CA LYS A 91 -14.99 15.75 8.90
C LYS A 91 -15.90 16.74 8.18
N ARG A 92 -17.00 16.27 7.66
CA ARG A 92 -17.98 17.09 6.97
C ARG A 92 -19.39 16.56 7.30
N PRO A 93 -20.39 17.42 7.17
CA PRO A 93 -21.75 17.01 7.45
C PRO A 93 -22.16 15.81 6.60
N ARG A 94 -23.00 14.96 7.19
CA ARG A 94 -23.60 13.88 6.44
C ARG A 94 -24.44 14.43 5.29
N PRO A 95 -24.32 13.87 4.09
CA PRO A 95 -25.17 14.31 2.99
C PRO A 95 -26.64 14.09 3.31
N PRO A 96 -27.53 15.00 2.89
CA PRO A 96 -28.95 14.85 3.20
C PRO A 96 -29.53 13.54 2.68
N CYS A 97 -29.06 13.06 1.55
CA CYS A 97 -29.60 11.85 0.93
C CYS A 97 -29.36 10.60 1.75
N VAL A 98 -28.41 10.60 2.68
CA VAL A 98 -28.10 9.46 3.53
C VAL A 98 -28.57 9.65 4.95
N THR A 99 -29.32 10.70 5.20
CA THR A 99 -29.90 10.93 6.52
C THR A 99 -30.93 9.84 6.79
N PRO A 100 -30.83 9.13 7.90
CA PRO A 100 -31.82 8.10 8.21
C PRO A 100 -33.17 8.73 8.46
N ARG A 101 -34.20 8.01 8.14
CA ARG A 101 -35.57 8.44 8.38
C ARG A 101 -36.01 7.98 9.73
#